data_f4969887ec5fccdc8af23f94b1a06d8e
#
_entry.id   f4969887ec5fccdc8af23f94b1a06d8e
#
_cell.length_a   1.000
_cell.length_b   1.000
_cell.length_c   1.000
_cell.angle_alpha   90.00
_cell.angle_beta   90.00
_cell.angle_gamma   90.00
#
_symmetry.space_group_name_H-M   'P 1'
#
loop_
_entity.id
_entity.type
_entity.pdbx_description
1 polymer ?
#
loop_
_entity_poly.entity_id
_entity_poly.type
_entity_poly.pdbx_seq_one_letter_code
_entity_poly.pdbx_strand_id
1 'polypeptide(L)'
;MTSVQDGAAMPRDHMSSAFLGVETSLSGRRWVGPTAEQDRLAEAMEQATGLPPAVSRVLVRRGVAPHEAAGFLAPALRDLLPDPMVLRDMGPAAERVLTALRNRERIAVFGDYDVDGGASAALLICWLRQMGHAATLYIPDRIDEGYGPNDAAMAELARGHDLIICVDCGTLSHGPIAAAVGADVIVLDHHLGGETLPDCVAVVNPNRQDETGDLAHLCAAAVVFLLLVDLNRRLRGTGVTGPDLMGMLDLVALATVA
;
A
#
# COMPACT_ATOMS: atom_id res chain seq x y z
N MET A 1 -22.62 -49.36 20.67
CA MET A 1 -23.81 -48.54 20.34
C MET A 1 -23.40 -47.08 20.45
N THR A 2 -22.95 -46.50 19.37
CA THR A 2 -22.53 -45.12 19.32
C THR A 2 -23.29 -44.47 18.15
N SER A 3 -24.17 -43.56 18.49
CA SER A 3 -25.05 -42.83 17.57
C SER A 3 -24.24 -41.88 16.70
N VAL A 4 -24.37 -42.06 15.40
CA VAL A 4 -23.94 -41.13 14.38
C VAL A 4 -24.90 -39.92 14.43
N GLN A 5 -24.39 -38.75 14.73
CA GLN A 5 -25.15 -37.50 14.60
C GLN A 5 -25.22 -37.11 13.14
N ASP A 6 -26.45 -36.93 12.67
CA ASP A 6 -26.79 -36.38 11.36
C ASP A 6 -26.17 -35.01 11.17
N GLY A 7 -25.34 -34.86 10.13
CA GLY A 7 -24.90 -33.59 9.63
C GLY A 7 -26.07 -32.82 9.03
N ALA A 8 -26.40 -31.68 9.61
CA ALA A 8 -27.40 -30.77 9.10
C ALA A 8 -27.01 -30.34 7.68
N ALA A 9 -27.79 -30.73 6.69
CA ALA A 9 -27.66 -30.27 5.31
C ALA A 9 -27.92 -28.74 5.27
N MET A 10 -26.96 -27.99 4.80
CA MET A 10 -27.13 -26.57 4.48
C MET A 10 -28.32 -26.38 3.54
N PRO A 11 -29.15 -25.35 3.72
CA PRO A 11 -30.31 -25.12 2.85
C PRO A 11 -29.81 -24.99 1.41
N ARG A 12 -30.39 -25.79 0.50
CA ARG A 12 -30.14 -25.67 -0.95
C ARG A 12 -30.74 -24.34 -1.39
N ASP A 13 -29.91 -23.34 -1.51
CA ASP A 13 -30.24 -22.09 -2.18
C ASP A 13 -30.85 -22.42 -3.54
N HIS A 14 -31.97 -21.78 -3.88
CA HIS A 14 -32.65 -21.94 -5.14
C HIS A 14 -31.68 -21.71 -6.27
N MET A 15 -31.16 -22.79 -6.87
CA MET A 15 -30.21 -22.72 -7.99
C MET A 15 -30.90 -22.03 -9.16
N SER A 16 -30.68 -20.71 -9.28
CA SER A 16 -31.05 -19.98 -10.46
C SER A 16 -30.46 -20.67 -11.70
N SER A 17 -31.19 -20.68 -12.83
CA SER A 17 -30.66 -21.21 -14.08
C SER A 17 -29.33 -20.56 -14.43
N ALA A 18 -28.43 -21.34 -15.05
CA ALA A 18 -27.13 -20.78 -15.46
C ALA A 18 -27.33 -19.57 -16.41
N PHE A 19 -26.54 -18.54 -16.19
CA PHE A 19 -26.59 -17.33 -17.03
C PHE A 19 -26.29 -17.70 -18.48
N LEU A 20 -27.16 -17.28 -19.38
CA LEU A 20 -27.16 -17.62 -20.83
C LEU A 20 -27.16 -19.14 -21.09
N GLY A 21 -27.64 -19.96 -20.13
CA GLY A 21 -27.70 -21.41 -20.28
C GLY A 21 -26.33 -22.11 -20.16
N VAL A 22 -25.27 -21.42 -19.76
CA VAL A 22 -23.92 -21.98 -19.67
C VAL A 22 -23.72 -22.67 -18.31
N GLU A 23 -24.03 -23.95 -18.23
CA GLU A 23 -23.77 -24.78 -17.03
C GLU A 23 -22.29 -25.14 -16.91
N THR A 24 -21.59 -25.32 -18.02
CA THR A 24 -20.16 -25.62 -18.05
C THR A 24 -19.51 -24.91 -19.23
N SER A 25 -18.63 -23.95 -18.94
CA SER A 25 -17.83 -23.23 -19.94
C SER A 25 -16.62 -24.07 -20.37
N LEU A 26 -15.84 -23.61 -21.37
CA LEU A 26 -14.58 -24.23 -21.78
C LEU A 26 -13.57 -24.40 -20.62
N SER A 27 -13.65 -23.52 -19.61
CA SER A 27 -12.82 -23.60 -18.40
C SER A 27 -13.45 -24.40 -17.26
N GLY A 28 -14.52 -25.16 -17.53
CA GLY A 28 -15.21 -25.98 -16.53
C GLY A 28 -16.07 -25.21 -15.52
N ARG A 29 -16.31 -23.90 -15.73
CA ARG A 29 -17.05 -23.04 -14.80
C ARG A 29 -18.48 -22.81 -15.23
N ARG A 30 -19.40 -22.83 -14.27
CA ARG A 30 -20.79 -22.39 -14.46
C ARG A 30 -20.86 -20.86 -14.48
N TRP A 31 -21.66 -20.31 -15.38
CA TRP A 31 -21.90 -18.89 -15.42
C TRP A 31 -23.04 -18.48 -14.49
N VAL A 32 -22.78 -17.48 -13.67
CA VAL A 32 -23.77 -16.93 -12.72
C VAL A 32 -24.08 -15.50 -13.16
N GLY A 33 -25.35 -15.24 -13.39
CA GLY A 33 -25.86 -13.91 -13.75
C GLY A 33 -26.06 -13.01 -12.54
N PRO A 34 -26.50 -11.76 -12.77
CA PRO A 34 -26.90 -10.87 -11.70
C PRO A 34 -28.10 -11.43 -10.93
N THR A 35 -28.19 -11.10 -9.65
CA THR A 35 -29.39 -11.36 -8.87
C THR A 35 -30.48 -10.32 -9.19
N ALA A 36 -31.76 -10.66 -8.89
CA ALA A 36 -32.86 -9.70 -9.03
C ALA A 36 -32.66 -8.41 -8.21
N GLU A 37 -31.92 -8.50 -7.11
CA GLU A 37 -31.53 -7.33 -6.31
C GLU A 37 -30.49 -6.47 -7.03
N GLN A 38 -29.48 -7.09 -7.62
CA GLN A 38 -28.47 -6.38 -8.43
C GLN A 38 -29.08 -5.71 -9.66
N ASP A 39 -30.05 -6.34 -10.32
CA ASP A 39 -30.74 -5.72 -11.44
C ASP A 39 -31.55 -4.50 -10.99
N ARG A 40 -32.30 -4.58 -9.89
CA ARG A 40 -33.03 -3.41 -9.33
C ARG A 40 -32.08 -2.28 -8.93
N LEU A 41 -30.94 -2.59 -8.31
CA LEU A 41 -29.93 -1.58 -7.98
C LEU A 41 -29.32 -0.93 -9.22
N ALA A 42 -29.10 -1.71 -10.29
CA ALA A 42 -28.62 -1.17 -11.56
C ALA A 42 -29.63 -0.22 -12.20
N GLU A 43 -30.93 -0.57 -12.20
CA GLU A 43 -32.01 0.33 -12.67
C GLU A 43 -32.08 1.61 -11.82
N ALA A 44 -31.98 1.50 -10.50
CA ALA A 44 -31.94 2.67 -9.62
C ALA A 44 -30.73 3.55 -9.90
N MET A 45 -29.56 2.96 -10.16
CA MET A 45 -28.35 3.68 -10.57
C MET A 45 -28.55 4.43 -11.89
N GLU A 46 -29.13 3.77 -12.92
CA GLU A 46 -29.46 4.42 -14.20
C GLU A 46 -30.34 5.65 -13.99
N GLN A 47 -31.41 5.49 -13.20
CA GLN A 47 -32.34 6.58 -12.91
C GLN A 47 -31.69 7.74 -12.17
N ALA A 48 -30.81 7.43 -11.20
CA ALA A 48 -30.16 8.44 -10.37
C ALA A 48 -29.01 9.17 -11.08
N THR A 49 -28.31 8.50 -12.02
CA THR A 49 -27.03 8.99 -12.59
C THR A 49 -27.12 9.30 -14.09
N GLY A 50 -28.09 8.75 -14.80
CA GLY A 50 -28.15 8.80 -16.28
C GLY A 50 -27.10 7.97 -16.98
N LEU A 51 -26.38 7.09 -16.28
CA LEU A 51 -25.36 6.21 -16.85
C LEU A 51 -25.97 5.13 -17.74
N PRO A 52 -25.24 4.64 -18.76
CA PRO A 52 -25.70 3.52 -19.58
C PRO A 52 -25.95 2.27 -18.73
N PRO A 53 -26.95 1.42 -19.09
CA PRO A 53 -27.30 0.20 -18.34
C PRO A 53 -26.11 -0.74 -18.08
N ALA A 54 -25.22 -0.90 -19.06
CA ALA A 54 -24.05 -1.76 -18.91
C ALA A 54 -23.07 -1.23 -17.84
N VAL A 55 -22.87 0.09 -17.77
CA VAL A 55 -22.00 0.73 -16.78
C VAL A 55 -22.61 0.61 -15.39
N SER A 56 -23.91 0.89 -15.25
CA SER A 56 -24.66 0.76 -14.00
C SER A 56 -24.57 -0.65 -13.43
N ARG A 57 -24.73 -1.68 -14.26
CA ARG A 57 -24.57 -3.09 -13.85
C ARG A 57 -23.15 -3.41 -13.38
N VAL A 58 -22.12 -2.90 -14.05
CA VAL A 58 -20.72 -3.10 -13.64
C VAL A 58 -20.45 -2.44 -12.30
N LEU A 59 -20.90 -1.20 -12.09
CA LEU A 59 -20.73 -0.46 -10.84
C LEU A 59 -21.40 -1.18 -9.66
N VAL A 60 -22.66 -1.62 -9.84
CA VAL A 60 -23.40 -2.37 -8.81
C VAL A 60 -22.70 -3.68 -8.47
N ARG A 61 -22.15 -4.41 -9.46
CA ARG A 61 -21.39 -5.64 -9.20
C ARG A 61 -20.09 -5.39 -8.46
N ARG A 62 -19.54 -4.18 -8.53
CA ARG A 62 -18.39 -3.71 -7.73
C ARG A 62 -18.78 -3.15 -6.37
N GLY A 63 -20.06 -3.19 -6.00
CA GLY A 63 -20.56 -2.70 -4.73
C GLY A 63 -20.70 -1.16 -4.64
N VAL A 64 -20.59 -0.46 -5.79
CA VAL A 64 -20.69 1.01 -5.81
C VAL A 64 -22.16 1.42 -5.71
N ALA A 65 -22.49 2.27 -4.73
CA ALA A 65 -23.83 2.82 -4.57
C ALA A 65 -24.08 3.98 -5.56
N PRO A 66 -25.37 4.29 -5.91
CA PRO A 66 -25.68 5.35 -6.86
C PRO A 66 -25.08 6.72 -6.54
N HIS A 67 -25.02 7.10 -5.27
CA HIS A 67 -24.44 8.37 -4.83
C HIS A 67 -22.90 8.41 -4.91
N GLU A 68 -22.24 7.27 -4.98
CA GLU A 68 -20.78 7.13 -5.09
C GLU A 68 -20.31 7.07 -6.54
N ALA A 69 -21.22 6.79 -7.49
CA ALA A 69 -20.87 6.50 -8.88
C ALA A 69 -20.05 7.61 -9.55
N ALA A 70 -20.39 8.87 -9.32
CA ALA A 70 -19.67 10.01 -9.89
C ALA A 70 -18.22 10.08 -9.40
N GLY A 71 -17.99 9.92 -8.08
CA GLY A 71 -16.65 9.90 -7.48
C GLY A 71 -15.86 8.68 -7.91
N PHE A 72 -16.50 7.52 -8.04
CA PHE A 72 -15.86 6.29 -8.50
C PHE A 72 -15.38 6.39 -9.95
N LEU A 73 -16.16 7.01 -10.83
CA LEU A 73 -15.84 7.18 -12.25
C LEU A 73 -14.87 8.32 -12.54
N ALA A 74 -14.82 9.32 -11.67
CA ALA A 74 -13.92 10.47 -11.78
C ALA A 74 -13.22 10.72 -10.43
N PRO A 75 -12.33 9.80 -10.00
CA PRO A 75 -11.66 9.90 -8.73
C PRO A 75 -10.75 11.14 -8.68
N ALA A 76 -10.79 11.88 -7.57
CA ALA A 76 -9.89 13.00 -7.34
C ALA A 76 -9.05 12.74 -6.09
N LEU A 77 -7.73 12.90 -6.21
CA LEU A 77 -6.79 12.64 -5.12
C LEU A 77 -7.14 13.44 -3.84
N ARG A 78 -7.58 14.69 -3.98
CA ARG A 78 -7.98 15.55 -2.86
C ARG A 78 -9.12 14.95 -2.01
N ASP A 79 -9.98 14.12 -2.61
CA ASP A 79 -11.16 13.55 -1.97
C ASP A 79 -10.89 12.13 -1.42
N LEU A 80 -9.84 11.48 -1.93
CA LEU A 80 -9.49 10.08 -1.63
C LEU A 80 -8.19 9.93 -0.84
N LEU A 81 -7.33 10.96 -0.81
CA LEU A 81 -6.06 10.89 -0.08
C LEU A 81 -6.32 10.80 1.43
N PRO A 82 -5.94 9.70 2.09
CA PRO A 82 -6.10 9.59 3.54
C PRO A 82 -5.18 10.57 4.25
N ASP A 83 -5.51 10.90 5.51
CA ASP A 83 -4.57 11.60 6.36
C ASP A 83 -3.39 10.66 6.67
N PRO A 84 -2.14 11.04 6.36
CA PRO A 84 -0.97 10.20 6.67
C PRO A 84 -0.90 9.74 8.13
N MET A 85 -1.39 10.55 9.05
CA MET A 85 -1.35 10.29 10.48
C MET A 85 -2.27 9.15 10.95
N VAL A 86 -3.12 8.60 10.07
CA VAL A 86 -3.88 7.39 10.39
C VAL A 86 -3.02 6.14 10.43
N LEU A 87 -1.84 6.15 9.76
CA LEU A 87 -0.88 5.07 9.84
C LEU A 87 0.00 5.22 11.09
N ARG A 88 0.14 4.14 11.84
CA ARG A 88 1.02 4.11 13.01
C ARG A 88 2.45 4.42 12.62
N ASP A 89 3.19 5.01 13.53
CA ASP A 89 4.60 5.42 13.38
C ASP A 89 4.88 6.44 12.27
N MET A 90 3.88 6.92 11.53
CA MET A 90 4.07 7.96 10.52
C MET A 90 4.70 9.23 11.11
N GLY A 91 4.22 9.64 12.30
CA GLY A 91 4.76 10.82 13.01
C GLY A 91 6.25 10.71 13.35
N PRO A 92 6.68 9.64 14.05
CA PRO A 92 8.09 9.36 14.33
C PRO A 92 8.95 9.25 13.05
N ALA A 93 8.47 8.56 12.01
CA ALA A 93 9.16 8.46 10.72
C ALA A 93 9.42 9.84 10.10
N ALA A 94 8.38 10.67 10.01
CA ALA A 94 8.49 12.01 9.44
C ALA A 94 9.44 12.90 10.25
N GLU A 95 9.36 12.89 11.58
CA GLU A 95 10.25 13.69 12.43
C GLU A 95 11.71 13.25 12.28
N ARG A 96 11.96 11.93 12.19
CA ARG A 96 13.33 11.41 12.02
C ARG A 96 13.91 11.82 10.65
N VAL A 97 13.12 11.76 9.58
CA VAL A 97 13.58 12.23 8.25
C VAL A 97 13.88 13.74 8.27
N LEU A 98 12.99 14.55 8.86
CA LEU A 98 13.24 16.00 8.98
C LEU A 98 14.46 16.30 9.83
N THR A 99 14.74 15.51 10.85
CA THR A 99 15.96 15.65 11.67
C THR A 99 17.19 15.35 10.83
N ALA A 100 17.18 14.29 10.03
CA ALA A 100 18.28 13.97 9.12
C ALA A 100 18.56 15.09 8.13
N LEU A 101 17.51 15.70 7.55
CA LEU A 101 17.66 16.83 6.66
C LEU A 101 18.25 18.07 7.35
N ARG A 102 17.76 18.42 8.55
CA ARG A 102 18.27 19.56 9.32
C ARG A 102 19.75 19.41 9.67
N ASN A 103 20.15 18.20 10.03
CA ASN A 103 21.51 17.87 10.45
C ASN A 103 22.45 17.54 9.28
N ARG A 104 21.92 17.46 8.05
CA ARG A 104 22.66 17.00 6.85
C ARG A 104 23.28 15.60 7.04
N GLU A 105 22.51 14.71 7.67
CA GLU A 105 22.93 13.33 7.92
C GLU A 105 22.98 12.52 6.61
N ARG A 106 23.83 11.51 6.58
CA ARG A 106 23.95 10.60 5.43
C ARG A 106 22.79 9.62 5.44
N ILE A 107 21.99 9.61 4.39
CA ILE A 107 20.81 8.77 4.25
C ILE A 107 21.07 7.66 3.22
N ALA A 108 20.73 6.41 3.57
CA ALA A 108 20.60 5.31 2.64
C ALA A 108 19.13 4.95 2.46
N VAL A 109 18.75 4.60 1.24
CA VAL A 109 17.45 4.02 0.90
C VAL A 109 17.70 2.59 0.47
N PHE A 110 17.19 1.64 1.23
CA PHE A 110 17.21 0.21 0.92
C PHE A 110 15.87 -0.15 0.27
N GLY A 111 15.85 -0.45 -1.02
CA GLY A 111 14.63 -0.80 -1.76
C GLY A 111 14.60 -2.27 -2.16
N ASP A 112 13.42 -2.85 -2.30
CA ASP A 112 13.30 -4.13 -2.96
C ASP A 112 13.56 -4.00 -4.46
N TYR A 113 13.81 -5.12 -5.13
CA TYR A 113 14.23 -5.19 -6.54
C TYR A 113 13.06 -5.18 -7.53
N ASP A 114 11.81 -5.22 -7.07
CA ASP A 114 10.64 -5.21 -7.95
C ASP A 114 10.15 -3.77 -8.28
N VAL A 115 9.01 -3.67 -8.94
CA VAL A 115 8.49 -2.37 -9.39
C VAL A 115 8.01 -1.51 -8.22
N ASP A 116 7.42 -2.11 -7.17
CA ASP A 116 6.97 -1.35 -6.00
C ASP A 116 8.17 -0.82 -5.21
N GLY A 117 9.18 -1.67 -4.94
CA GLY A 117 10.42 -1.26 -4.30
C GLY A 117 11.18 -0.19 -5.09
N GLY A 118 11.31 -0.38 -6.41
CA GLY A 118 11.96 0.59 -7.29
C GLY A 118 11.22 1.93 -7.35
N ALA A 119 9.90 1.94 -7.45
CA ALA A 119 9.08 3.16 -7.46
C ALA A 119 9.12 3.85 -6.09
N SER A 120 9.05 3.10 -4.99
CA SER A 120 9.17 3.60 -3.63
C SER A 120 10.50 4.31 -3.38
N ALA A 121 11.60 3.67 -3.79
CA ALA A 121 12.93 4.24 -3.68
C ALA A 121 13.08 5.51 -4.55
N ALA A 122 12.57 5.46 -5.79
CA ALA A 122 12.62 6.60 -6.71
C ALA A 122 11.84 7.80 -6.16
N LEU A 123 10.62 7.60 -5.62
CA LEU A 123 9.83 8.65 -4.97
C LEU A 123 10.63 9.35 -3.87
N LEU A 124 11.16 8.58 -2.94
CA LEU A 124 11.89 9.12 -1.79
C LEU A 124 13.17 9.84 -2.22
N ILE A 125 13.97 9.24 -3.09
CA ILE A 125 15.24 9.82 -3.58
C ILE A 125 14.98 11.08 -4.40
N CYS A 126 13.96 11.10 -5.26
CA CYS A 126 13.61 12.29 -6.04
C CYS A 126 13.18 13.43 -5.12
N TRP A 127 12.40 13.16 -4.11
CA TRP A 127 12.00 14.15 -3.11
C TRP A 127 13.20 14.67 -2.33
N LEU A 128 14.06 13.79 -1.80
CA LEU A 128 15.29 14.17 -1.09
C LEU A 128 16.20 15.02 -1.96
N ARG A 129 16.39 14.66 -3.21
CA ARG A 129 17.20 15.41 -4.18
C ARG A 129 16.66 16.83 -4.42
N GLN A 130 15.34 16.97 -4.54
CA GLN A 130 14.71 18.29 -4.69
C GLN A 130 14.83 19.13 -3.40
N MET A 131 14.95 18.49 -2.24
CA MET A 131 15.29 19.14 -0.97
C MET A 131 16.78 19.48 -0.84
N GLY A 132 17.59 19.21 -1.88
CA GLY A 132 19.04 19.44 -1.86
C GLY A 132 19.83 18.41 -1.04
N HIS A 133 19.26 17.22 -0.84
CA HIS A 133 19.86 16.14 -0.06
C HIS A 133 20.13 14.91 -0.94
N ALA A 134 21.36 14.42 -0.92
CA ALA A 134 21.72 13.17 -1.60
C ALA A 134 21.42 11.97 -0.70
N ALA A 135 20.98 10.88 -1.30
CA ALA A 135 20.83 9.59 -0.62
C ALA A 135 21.50 8.49 -1.44
N THR A 136 22.05 7.49 -0.75
CA THR A 136 22.59 6.28 -1.36
C THR A 136 21.45 5.30 -1.59
N LEU A 137 21.32 4.79 -2.82
CA LEU A 137 20.40 3.70 -3.12
C LEU A 137 21.11 2.37 -2.96
N TYR A 138 20.49 1.43 -2.27
CA TYR A 138 20.88 0.03 -2.22
C TYR A 138 19.70 -0.84 -2.62
N ILE A 139 19.92 -1.73 -3.59
CA ILE A 139 18.96 -2.76 -4.01
C ILE A 139 19.72 -4.09 -3.95
N PRO A 140 19.22 -5.09 -3.17
CA PRO A 140 19.90 -6.38 -3.05
C PRO A 140 19.84 -7.15 -4.37
N ASP A 141 20.88 -7.94 -4.63
CA ASP A 141 20.83 -8.91 -5.73
C ASP A 141 19.91 -10.07 -5.37
N ARG A 142 18.90 -10.31 -6.21
CA ARG A 142 17.89 -11.34 -5.97
C ARG A 142 18.48 -12.74 -5.80
N ILE A 143 19.55 -13.04 -6.51
CA ILE A 143 20.15 -14.38 -6.57
C ILE A 143 21.15 -14.58 -5.43
N ASP A 144 22.02 -13.59 -5.23
CA ASP A 144 23.15 -13.71 -4.29
C ASP A 144 22.76 -13.29 -2.86
N GLU A 145 21.81 -12.32 -2.69
CA GLU A 145 21.43 -11.75 -1.40
C GLU A 145 20.01 -12.13 -0.96
N GLY A 146 19.12 -12.47 -1.89
CA GLY A 146 17.74 -12.84 -1.62
C GLY A 146 16.80 -11.63 -1.53
N TYR A 147 15.64 -11.84 -0.86
CA TYR A 147 14.62 -10.83 -0.70
C TYR A 147 14.84 -9.98 0.56
N GLY A 148 14.76 -8.67 0.41
CA GLY A 148 14.75 -7.71 1.51
C GLY A 148 16.11 -7.55 2.22
N PRO A 149 16.11 -6.87 3.39
CA PRO A 149 17.32 -6.60 4.14
C PRO A 149 18.02 -7.88 4.61
N ASN A 150 19.36 -7.90 4.50
CA ASN A 150 20.21 -8.93 5.07
C ASN A 150 21.25 -8.31 6.02
N ASP A 151 21.80 -9.11 6.94
CA ASP A 151 22.69 -8.65 8.01
C ASP A 151 23.94 -7.95 7.46
N ALA A 152 24.54 -8.49 6.40
CA ALA A 152 25.76 -7.96 5.81
C ALA A 152 25.55 -6.59 5.17
N ALA A 153 24.48 -6.45 4.37
CA ALA A 153 24.14 -5.20 3.70
C ALA A 153 23.76 -4.11 4.73
N MET A 154 22.97 -4.45 5.75
CA MET A 154 22.56 -3.48 6.76
C MET A 154 23.74 -3.03 7.63
N ALA A 155 24.63 -3.94 8.01
CA ALA A 155 25.85 -3.59 8.74
C ALA A 155 26.81 -2.73 7.88
N GLU A 156 26.90 -2.99 6.56
CA GLU A 156 27.70 -2.16 5.65
C GLU A 156 27.15 -0.76 5.52
N LEU A 157 25.83 -0.65 5.29
CA LEU A 157 25.15 0.64 5.17
C LEU A 157 25.29 1.47 6.43
N ALA A 158 25.15 0.85 7.62
CA ALA A 158 25.27 1.54 8.90
C ALA A 158 26.66 2.14 9.15
N ARG A 159 27.74 1.56 8.60
CA ARG A 159 29.08 2.17 8.68
C ARG A 159 29.21 3.48 7.92
N GLY A 160 28.40 3.65 6.89
CA GLY A 160 28.45 4.81 6.01
C GLY A 160 27.33 5.82 6.15
N HIS A 161 26.27 5.51 6.88
CA HIS A 161 25.05 6.30 6.94
C HIS A 161 24.53 6.44 8.36
N ASP A 162 23.85 7.54 8.61
CA ASP A 162 23.28 7.88 9.92
C ASP A 162 21.79 7.47 10.00
N LEU A 163 21.14 7.35 8.83
CA LEU A 163 19.75 6.89 8.67
C LEU A 163 19.65 5.93 7.48
N ILE A 164 19.00 4.78 7.69
CA ILE A 164 18.63 3.82 6.65
C ILE A 164 17.11 3.79 6.56
N ILE A 165 16.56 3.96 5.36
CA ILE A 165 15.12 3.87 5.12
C ILE A 165 14.86 2.66 4.22
N CYS A 166 14.27 1.61 4.78
CA CYS A 166 13.82 0.43 4.04
C CYS A 166 12.47 0.74 3.41
N VAL A 167 12.33 0.51 2.10
CA VAL A 167 11.09 0.70 1.37
C VAL A 167 10.69 -0.61 0.71
N ASP A 168 9.40 -0.97 0.82
CA ASP A 168 8.81 -2.20 0.30
C ASP A 168 9.42 -3.49 0.88
N CYS A 169 10.02 -3.39 2.04
CA CYS A 169 10.61 -4.50 2.77
C CYS A 169 10.92 -4.08 4.20
N GLY A 170 11.19 -5.05 5.08
CA GLY A 170 11.76 -4.77 6.39
C GLY A 170 10.86 -5.09 7.57
N THR A 171 9.54 -5.18 7.41
CA THR A 171 8.60 -5.42 8.53
C THR A 171 8.92 -6.69 9.33
N LEU A 172 9.46 -7.73 8.70
CA LEU A 172 9.86 -8.98 9.35
C LEU A 172 11.37 -9.14 9.54
N SER A 173 12.17 -8.12 9.19
CA SER A 173 13.63 -8.21 9.14
C SER A 173 14.32 -7.87 10.48
N HIS A 174 13.92 -8.55 11.57
CA HIS A 174 14.42 -8.27 12.92
C HIS A 174 15.95 -8.35 13.04
N GLY A 175 16.55 -9.44 12.55
CA GLY A 175 18.01 -9.64 12.57
C GLY A 175 18.76 -8.59 11.77
N PRO A 176 18.46 -8.43 10.47
CA PRO A 176 19.08 -7.43 9.61
C PRO A 176 18.97 -5.99 10.16
N ILE A 177 17.80 -5.61 10.69
CA ILE A 177 17.63 -4.29 11.29
C ILE A 177 18.49 -4.14 12.55
N ALA A 178 18.57 -5.17 13.38
CA ALA A 178 19.45 -5.16 14.56
C ALA A 178 20.96 -5.12 14.18
N ALA A 179 21.33 -5.59 12.98
CA ALA A 179 22.71 -5.50 12.48
C ALA A 179 23.12 -4.10 12.02
N ALA A 180 22.17 -3.17 11.85
CA ALA A 180 22.42 -1.77 11.46
C ALA A 180 22.94 -0.92 12.65
N VAL A 181 23.94 -1.40 13.37
CA VAL A 181 24.47 -0.76 14.57
C VAL A 181 25.08 0.61 14.25
N GLY A 182 24.58 1.64 14.90
CA GLY A 182 25.08 3.02 14.76
C GLY A 182 24.32 3.87 13.74
N ALA A 183 23.35 3.30 13.04
CA ALA A 183 22.41 4.02 12.20
C ALA A 183 20.97 3.82 12.71
N ASP A 184 20.16 4.85 12.58
CA ASP A 184 18.71 4.71 12.78
C ASP A 184 18.07 4.03 11.57
N VAL A 185 17.00 3.25 11.80
CA VAL A 185 16.26 2.59 10.72
C VAL A 185 14.80 3.02 10.75
N ILE A 186 14.24 3.28 9.55
CA ILE A 186 12.81 3.45 9.29
C ILE A 186 12.39 2.38 8.29
N VAL A 187 11.25 1.76 8.51
CA VAL A 187 10.62 0.81 7.60
C VAL A 187 9.34 1.43 7.03
N LEU A 188 9.22 1.46 5.69
CA LEU A 188 8.04 1.88 4.94
C LEU A 188 7.62 0.70 4.05
N ASP A 189 6.67 -0.08 4.52
CA ASP A 189 6.36 -1.40 3.95
C ASP A 189 4.85 -1.61 3.85
N HIS A 190 4.42 -2.66 3.17
CA HIS A 190 3.03 -3.05 3.07
C HIS A 190 2.80 -4.57 3.20
N HIS A 191 3.85 -5.34 3.35
CA HIS A 191 3.75 -6.79 3.53
C HIS A 191 3.11 -7.15 4.87
N LEU A 192 2.54 -8.34 4.97
CA LEU A 192 1.89 -8.80 6.21
C LEU A 192 2.88 -8.77 7.38
N GLY A 193 2.50 -8.06 8.43
CA GLY A 193 3.29 -7.96 9.66
C GLY A 193 3.20 -9.21 10.54
N GLY A 194 4.26 -9.48 11.31
CA GLY A 194 4.28 -10.49 12.37
C GLY A 194 3.66 -9.99 13.68
N GLU A 195 3.66 -10.86 14.70
CA GLU A 195 3.20 -10.50 16.06
C GLU A 195 4.07 -9.43 16.71
N THR A 196 5.34 -9.36 16.32
CA THR A 196 6.31 -8.39 16.80
C THR A 196 6.91 -7.62 15.63
N LEU A 197 7.30 -6.39 15.90
CA LEU A 197 7.99 -5.53 14.93
C LEU A 197 9.48 -5.45 15.25
N PRO A 198 10.35 -5.18 14.27
CA PRO A 198 11.76 -4.94 14.51
C PRO A 198 11.97 -3.70 15.40
N ASP A 199 13.02 -3.73 16.22
CA ASP A 199 13.40 -2.61 17.07
C ASP A 199 14.11 -1.54 16.22
N CYS A 200 13.35 -0.52 15.83
CA CYS A 200 13.79 0.59 14.99
C CYS A 200 12.98 1.86 15.30
N VAL A 201 13.32 2.97 14.65
CA VAL A 201 12.67 4.27 14.91
C VAL A 201 11.17 4.22 14.55
N ALA A 202 10.82 3.58 13.44
CA ALA A 202 9.45 3.52 12.96
C ALA A 202 9.24 2.35 11.99
N VAL A 203 8.08 1.71 12.09
CA VAL A 203 7.57 0.75 11.09
C VAL A 203 6.22 1.25 10.60
N VAL A 204 6.20 1.96 9.51
CA VAL A 204 4.97 2.43 8.86
C VAL A 204 4.51 1.36 7.88
N ASN A 205 3.45 0.66 8.24
CA ASN A 205 2.93 -0.44 7.43
C ASN A 205 1.43 -0.64 7.72
N PRO A 206 0.54 -0.48 6.72
CA PRO A 206 -0.90 -0.65 6.90
C PRO A 206 -1.33 -2.10 7.20
N ASN A 207 -0.42 -3.08 7.03
CA ASN A 207 -0.64 -4.50 7.30
C ASN A 207 0.01 -5.00 8.60
N ARG A 208 0.37 -4.10 9.51
CA ARG A 208 0.75 -4.46 10.89
C ARG A 208 -0.44 -5.07 11.63
N GLN A 209 -0.19 -6.04 12.51
CA GLN A 209 -1.27 -6.68 13.28
C GLN A 209 -1.96 -5.72 14.27
N ASP A 210 -1.28 -4.68 14.71
CA ASP A 210 -1.82 -3.66 15.60
C ASP A 210 -2.43 -2.44 14.86
N GLU A 211 -2.43 -2.45 13.51
CA GLU A 211 -3.11 -1.42 12.70
C GLU A 211 -4.63 -1.63 12.72
N THR A 212 -5.38 -0.53 12.75
CA THR A 212 -6.85 -0.56 12.82
C THR A 212 -7.53 0.11 11.64
N GLY A 213 -6.74 0.66 10.71
CA GLY A 213 -7.24 1.34 9.51
C GLY A 213 -7.66 0.37 8.41
N ASP A 214 -8.21 0.92 7.34
CA ASP A 214 -8.67 0.21 6.13
C ASP A 214 -7.71 0.37 4.93
N LEU A 215 -6.46 0.75 5.19
CA LEU A 215 -5.46 1.06 4.18
C LEU A 215 -4.60 -0.15 3.75
N ALA A 216 -4.98 -1.35 4.13
CA ALA A 216 -4.26 -2.60 3.82
C ALA A 216 -4.07 -2.86 2.31
N HIS A 217 -4.82 -2.16 1.46
CA HIS A 217 -4.75 -2.25 0.00
C HIS A 217 -3.66 -1.37 -0.63
N LEU A 218 -2.98 -0.52 0.15
CA LEU A 218 -1.93 0.36 -0.37
C LEU A 218 -0.66 -0.44 -0.69
N CYS A 219 -0.03 -0.13 -1.82
CA CYS A 219 1.32 -0.56 -2.16
C CYS A 219 2.37 0.25 -1.37
N ALA A 220 3.62 -0.21 -1.33
CA ALA A 220 4.68 0.47 -0.58
C ALA A 220 4.95 1.88 -1.12
N ALA A 221 4.89 2.10 -2.43
CA ALA A 221 5.02 3.44 -3.01
C ALA A 221 3.93 4.41 -2.53
N ALA A 222 2.71 3.92 -2.27
CA ALA A 222 1.66 4.75 -1.69
C ALA A 222 1.95 5.09 -0.21
N VAL A 223 2.52 4.17 0.56
CA VAL A 223 2.97 4.44 1.94
C VAL A 223 4.08 5.50 1.96
N VAL A 224 5.07 5.37 1.07
CA VAL A 224 6.13 6.40 0.89
C VAL A 224 5.51 7.73 0.49
N PHE A 225 4.56 7.75 -0.46
CA PHE A 225 3.89 8.98 -0.88
C PHE A 225 3.17 9.68 0.29
N LEU A 226 2.49 8.92 1.15
CA LEU A 226 1.87 9.47 2.37
C LEU A 226 2.91 10.09 3.32
N LEU A 227 4.07 9.46 3.49
CA LEU A 227 5.17 10.08 4.25
C LEU A 227 5.59 11.41 3.62
N LEU A 228 5.76 11.47 2.30
CA LEU A 228 6.15 12.71 1.60
C LEU A 228 5.07 13.81 1.74
N VAL A 229 3.80 13.44 1.76
CA VAL A 229 2.69 14.37 2.03
C VAL A 229 2.82 14.96 3.44
N ASP A 230 3.09 14.14 4.46
CA ASP A 230 3.26 14.64 5.83
C ASP A 230 4.54 15.48 5.97
N LEU A 231 5.64 15.07 5.36
CA LEU A 231 6.88 15.88 5.32
C LEU A 231 6.62 17.27 4.72
N ASN A 232 5.95 17.34 3.56
CA ASN A 232 5.60 18.62 2.93
C ASN A 232 4.64 19.46 3.79
N ARG A 233 3.72 18.82 4.52
CA ARG A 233 2.82 19.48 5.47
C ARG A 233 3.59 20.12 6.62
N ARG A 234 4.54 19.40 7.22
CA ARG A 234 5.41 19.89 8.31
C ARG A 234 6.34 21.00 7.85
N LEU A 235 6.96 20.86 6.66
CA LEU A 235 7.82 21.88 6.08
C LEU A 235 7.07 23.19 5.87
N ARG A 236 5.84 23.16 5.35
CA ARG A 236 5.00 24.37 5.21
C ARG A 236 4.78 25.07 6.53
N GLY A 237 4.64 24.31 7.63
CA GLY A 237 4.54 24.87 8.98
C GLY A 237 5.77 25.66 9.43
N THR A 238 6.93 25.42 8.80
CA THR A 238 8.18 26.17 9.04
C THR A 238 8.48 27.24 7.99
N GLY A 239 7.57 27.44 7.03
CA GLY A 239 7.76 28.40 5.92
C GLY A 239 8.59 27.84 4.75
N VAL A 240 8.92 26.55 4.74
CA VAL A 240 9.64 25.89 3.64
C VAL A 240 8.62 25.23 2.72
N THR A 241 8.76 25.47 1.41
CA THR A 241 7.97 24.78 0.39
C THR A 241 8.65 23.47 0.01
N GLY A 242 7.95 22.35 0.24
CA GLY A 242 8.41 21.04 -0.22
C GLY A 242 8.20 20.83 -1.72
N PRO A 243 8.79 19.76 -2.30
CA PRO A 243 8.63 19.39 -3.70
C PRO A 243 7.18 19.18 -4.14
N ASP A 244 6.91 19.39 -5.43
CA ASP A 244 5.61 19.04 -6.02
C ASP A 244 5.44 17.52 -6.12
N LEU A 245 4.53 16.98 -5.32
CA LEU A 245 4.24 15.53 -5.28
C LEU A 245 3.32 15.08 -6.42
N MET A 246 2.56 16.01 -7.03
CA MET A 246 1.67 15.66 -8.14
C MET A 246 2.45 15.18 -9.37
N GLY A 247 3.62 15.78 -9.61
CA GLY A 247 4.52 15.35 -10.67
C GLY A 247 5.21 14.00 -10.45
N MET A 248 4.98 13.35 -9.31
CA MET A 248 5.54 12.03 -8.96
C MET A 248 4.45 10.94 -8.80
N LEU A 249 3.19 11.29 -9.05
CA LEU A 249 2.06 10.37 -8.80
C LEU A 249 2.02 9.20 -9.79
N ASP A 250 2.65 9.34 -10.94
CA ASP A 250 2.84 8.28 -11.93
C ASP A 250 3.62 7.08 -11.37
N LEU A 251 4.61 7.33 -10.49
CA LEU A 251 5.36 6.26 -9.82
C LEU A 251 4.44 5.46 -8.86
N VAL A 252 3.56 6.14 -8.11
CA VAL A 252 2.57 5.47 -7.25
C VAL A 252 1.59 4.66 -8.08
N ALA A 253 1.11 5.22 -9.19
CA ALA A 253 0.20 4.51 -10.09
C ALA A 253 0.85 3.27 -10.69
N LEU A 254 2.11 3.36 -11.12
CA LEU A 254 2.88 2.23 -11.65
C LEU A 254 2.98 1.11 -10.62
N ALA A 255 3.39 1.41 -9.39
CA ALA A 255 3.50 0.44 -8.30
C ALA A 255 2.16 -0.20 -7.93
N THR A 256 1.05 0.56 -8.01
CA THR A 256 -0.29 0.05 -7.66
C THR A 256 -0.80 -1.00 -8.66
N VAL A 257 -0.35 -0.98 -9.91
CA VAL A 257 -0.84 -1.87 -10.98
C VAL A 257 0.15 -2.97 -11.37
N ALA A 258 1.37 -2.94 -10.86
CA ALA A 258 2.39 -3.96 -11.06
C ALA A 258 2.23 -5.10 -10.08
#